data_35efaed7cbbe2b478495c7ce25073d42
#
_entry.id   35efaed7cbbe2b478495c7ce25073d42
#
_cell.length_a   1.000
_cell.length_b   1.000
_cell.length_c   1.000
_cell.angle_alpha   90.00
_cell.angle_beta   90.00
_cell.angle_gamma   90.00
#
_symmetry.space_group_name_H-M   'P 1'
#
loop_
_entity.id
_entity.type
_entity.pdbx_description
1 polymer ?
#
loop_
_entity_poly.entity_id
_entity_poly.type
_entity_poly.pdbx_seq_one_letter_code
_entity_poly.pdbx_strand_id
1 'polypeptide(L)'
;MQNFKELGISDNTVQSLESMGFKEPTPIQKDSIPYALQGIDILGQAQTGTGKTGAFGIPLIEKVVGKQGVQSLILAPTRELAMQVAEQLREFSRGQGVQVVTVFGGMPIERQIKALKKGPQIVVGTPGRVIDHLNRRTLKTDGIHTLILDEADEMMNMGFIDDMRFIMDKIPAVQRQTMLFSATMPKAIQALVQQFMKSPKIIKTMNNEMSDPQIEEFYTIVKELEKFDTFTNFLDVHQPELAIVFGRTKRRVDELTSALISKGYKAEGLHGDITQAKRLEVLKKFKNDQINILVATDVAARGLDISGVSHVYNFDIPQDTESYTHRIGRTGRAGKEGIAVTCVNPIEMDYIRQIEDANGRKMSALRPPHRKEVLQAREDDIKEKVENWMSKESESRLKRISTELLNEYNDVDLVAALLQELVEANDEVEVQLTFEKPLSRKGRNGKPSGSRNRNSKRGNPKFDSKSKRSKGYSSKKKSTKKFDRKEKSSGGSRPMKGRTFADHQK
;
A
#
# COMPACT_ATOMS: atom_id res chain seq x y z
N MET A 1 -22.56 -8.38 -28.72
CA MET A 1 -21.76 -8.24 -27.49
C MET A 1 -22.58 -8.79 -26.34
N GLN A 2 -21.99 -9.64 -25.50
CA GLN A 2 -22.69 -10.20 -24.33
C GLN A 2 -22.89 -9.10 -23.29
N ASN A 3 -24.12 -8.88 -22.84
CA ASN A 3 -24.40 -7.96 -21.74
C ASN A 3 -24.57 -8.72 -20.41
N PHE A 4 -24.65 -8.02 -19.27
CA PHE A 4 -24.77 -8.67 -17.96
C PHE A 4 -26.04 -9.54 -17.82
N LYS A 5 -27.14 -9.20 -18.50
CA LYS A 5 -28.37 -9.99 -18.50
C LYS A 5 -28.17 -11.37 -19.12
N GLU A 6 -27.39 -11.46 -20.22
CA GLU A 6 -27.06 -12.72 -20.86
C GLU A 6 -26.18 -13.63 -19.99
N LEU A 7 -25.47 -13.06 -19.00
CA LEU A 7 -24.72 -13.80 -18.01
C LEU A 7 -25.57 -14.33 -16.85
N GLY A 8 -26.89 -14.03 -16.83
CA GLY A 8 -27.82 -14.50 -15.81
C GLY A 8 -27.94 -13.55 -14.61
N ILE A 9 -27.58 -12.27 -14.76
CA ILE A 9 -27.69 -11.26 -13.74
C ILE A 9 -29.09 -10.62 -13.76
N SER A 10 -29.69 -10.43 -12.57
CA SER A 10 -31.02 -9.86 -12.40
C SER A 10 -31.11 -8.39 -12.82
N ASP A 11 -32.30 -7.96 -13.23
CA ASP A 11 -32.54 -6.58 -13.66
C ASP A 11 -32.17 -5.55 -12.60
N ASN A 12 -32.38 -5.83 -11.32
CA ASN A 12 -32.01 -4.93 -10.21
C ASN A 12 -30.50 -4.69 -10.16
N THR A 13 -29.70 -5.75 -10.26
CA THR A 13 -28.26 -5.63 -10.26
C THR A 13 -27.76 -4.96 -11.54
N VAL A 14 -28.33 -5.28 -12.70
CA VAL A 14 -28.00 -4.64 -13.98
C VAL A 14 -28.24 -3.13 -13.90
N GLN A 15 -29.40 -2.69 -13.37
CA GLN A 15 -29.70 -1.27 -13.20
C GLN A 15 -28.68 -0.56 -12.30
N SER A 16 -28.24 -1.24 -11.22
CA SER A 16 -27.18 -0.71 -10.36
C SER A 16 -25.86 -0.55 -11.11
N LEU A 17 -25.47 -1.55 -11.90
CA LEU A 17 -24.25 -1.54 -12.73
C LEU A 17 -24.29 -0.44 -13.79
N GLU A 18 -25.42 -0.27 -14.48
CA GLU A 18 -25.63 0.81 -15.47
C GLU A 18 -25.48 2.21 -14.83
N SER A 19 -26.06 2.39 -13.62
CA SER A 19 -25.92 3.64 -12.87
C SER A 19 -24.48 3.98 -12.48
N MET A 20 -23.61 2.96 -12.37
CA MET A 20 -22.18 3.08 -12.11
C MET A 20 -21.34 3.24 -13.40
N GLY A 21 -21.97 3.21 -14.58
CA GLY A 21 -21.28 3.33 -15.86
C GLY A 21 -20.73 2.01 -16.42
N PHE A 22 -21.11 0.86 -15.86
CA PHE A 22 -20.76 -0.44 -16.41
C PHE A 22 -21.64 -0.69 -17.65
N LYS A 23 -21.05 -0.64 -18.84
CA LYS A 23 -21.75 -0.87 -20.12
C LYS A 23 -21.68 -2.33 -20.54
N GLU A 24 -20.51 -2.92 -20.41
CA GLU A 24 -20.23 -4.30 -20.83
C GLU A 24 -19.35 -5.02 -19.81
N PRO A 25 -19.53 -6.32 -19.59
CA PRO A 25 -18.67 -7.09 -18.73
C PRO A 25 -17.25 -7.23 -19.32
N THR A 26 -16.24 -7.06 -18.47
CA THR A 26 -14.84 -7.29 -18.84
C THR A 26 -14.57 -8.78 -19.12
N PRO A 27 -13.47 -9.16 -19.80
CA PRO A 27 -13.16 -10.56 -20.09
C PRO A 27 -13.21 -11.46 -18.85
N ILE A 28 -12.60 -11.04 -17.73
CA ILE A 28 -12.64 -11.86 -16.50
C ILE A 28 -14.05 -11.98 -15.93
N GLN A 29 -14.91 -10.97 -16.10
CA GLN A 29 -16.29 -11.02 -15.66
C GLN A 29 -17.10 -11.97 -16.54
N LYS A 30 -16.95 -11.90 -17.87
CA LYS A 30 -17.61 -12.82 -18.82
C LYS A 30 -17.32 -14.27 -18.51
N ASP A 31 -16.05 -14.56 -18.22
CA ASP A 31 -15.60 -15.94 -17.98
C ASP A 31 -15.91 -16.43 -16.55
N SER A 32 -15.99 -15.53 -15.55
CA SER A 32 -16.16 -15.93 -14.15
C SER A 32 -17.62 -15.99 -13.71
N ILE A 33 -18.44 -15.02 -14.09
CA ILE A 33 -19.79 -14.86 -13.57
C ILE A 33 -20.65 -16.12 -13.78
N PRO A 34 -20.68 -16.78 -14.95
CA PRO A 34 -21.52 -17.96 -15.15
C PRO A 34 -21.16 -19.14 -14.22
N TYR A 35 -19.87 -19.37 -13.98
CA TYR A 35 -19.41 -20.42 -13.06
C TYR A 35 -19.63 -20.04 -11.60
N ALA A 36 -19.46 -18.75 -11.27
CA ALA A 36 -19.72 -18.25 -9.93
C ALA A 36 -21.19 -18.45 -9.54
N LEU A 37 -22.13 -18.16 -10.43
CA LEU A 37 -23.57 -18.37 -10.21
C LEU A 37 -23.93 -19.86 -9.99
N GLN A 38 -23.23 -20.77 -10.68
CA GLN A 38 -23.40 -22.22 -10.53
C GLN A 38 -22.80 -22.77 -9.23
N GLY A 39 -22.09 -21.96 -8.43
CA GLY A 39 -21.45 -22.41 -7.20
C GLY A 39 -20.12 -23.16 -7.40
N ILE A 40 -19.54 -23.10 -8.59
CA ILE A 40 -18.26 -23.73 -8.92
C ILE A 40 -17.13 -22.88 -8.32
N ASP A 41 -16.11 -23.54 -7.74
CA ASP A 41 -14.91 -22.86 -7.26
C ASP A 41 -14.15 -22.21 -8.43
N ILE A 42 -13.63 -20.99 -8.21
CA ILE A 42 -12.96 -20.23 -9.26
C ILE A 42 -11.54 -19.85 -8.81
N LEU A 43 -10.58 -20.14 -9.68
CA LEU A 43 -9.22 -19.61 -9.61
C LEU A 43 -9.04 -18.58 -10.72
N GLY A 44 -9.19 -17.30 -10.38
CA GLY A 44 -9.02 -16.18 -11.30
C GLY A 44 -7.60 -15.63 -11.29
N GLN A 45 -6.88 -15.77 -12.38
CA GLN A 45 -5.56 -15.19 -12.56
C GLN A 45 -5.66 -13.94 -13.45
N ALA A 46 -5.61 -12.76 -12.82
CA ALA A 46 -5.74 -11.48 -13.52
C ALA A 46 -5.05 -10.34 -12.75
N GLN A 47 -4.55 -9.36 -13.48
CA GLN A 47 -3.91 -8.16 -12.92
C GLN A 47 -4.93 -7.25 -12.20
N THR A 48 -4.44 -6.29 -11.41
CA THR A 48 -5.28 -5.24 -10.81
C THR A 48 -5.86 -4.34 -11.90
N GLY A 49 -7.14 -3.92 -11.72
CA GLY A 49 -7.82 -3.06 -12.70
C GLY A 49 -8.56 -3.79 -13.84
N THR A 50 -8.49 -5.12 -13.91
CA THR A 50 -9.17 -5.91 -14.94
C THR A 50 -10.66 -6.17 -14.67
N GLY A 51 -11.18 -5.69 -13.53
CA GLY A 51 -12.58 -5.90 -13.14
C GLY A 51 -12.82 -7.12 -12.24
N LYS A 52 -11.78 -7.62 -11.54
CA LYS A 52 -11.89 -8.76 -10.59
C LYS A 52 -13.01 -8.59 -9.56
N THR A 53 -13.15 -7.41 -8.97
CA THR A 53 -14.20 -7.17 -7.97
C THR A 53 -15.59 -7.38 -8.54
N GLY A 54 -15.84 -6.97 -9.78
CA GLY A 54 -17.09 -7.30 -10.49
C GLY A 54 -17.23 -8.81 -10.76
N ALA A 55 -16.13 -9.49 -11.11
CA ALA A 55 -16.16 -10.92 -11.43
C ALA A 55 -16.64 -11.79 -10.25
N PHE A 56 -16.32 -11.42 -9.01
CA PHE A 56 -16.83 -12.14 -7.84
C PHE A 56 -17.99 -11.42 -7.14
N GLY A 57 -18.02 -10.09 -7.15
CA GLY A 57 -18.98 -9.29 -6.38
C GLY A 57 -20.38 -9.33 -6.99
N ILE A 58 -20.48 -9.23 -8.32
CA ILE A 58 -21.77 -9.28 -9.02
C ILE A 58 -22.50 -10.60 -8.75
N PRO A 59 -21.91 -11.78 -9.04
CA PRO A 59 -22.57 -13.05 -8.74
C PRO A 59 -22.76 -13.31 -7.25
N LEU A 60 -21.92 -12.70 -6.39
CA LEU A 60 -22.11 -12.78 -4.94
C LEU A 60 -23.41 -12.11 -4.51
N ILE A 61 -23.72 -10.92 -5.03
CA ILE A 61 -24.97 -10.20 -4.72
C ILE A 61 -26.20 -11.02 -5.17
N GLU A 62 -26.17 -11.64 -6.33
CA GLU A 62 -27.25 -12.51 -6.83
C GLU A 62 -27.52 -13.72 -5.92
N LYS A 63 -26.51 -14.19 -5.20
CA LYS A 63 -26.60 -15.36 -4.31
C LYS A 63 -27.00 -15.03 -2.87
N VAL A 64 -27.06 -13.76 -2.51
CA VAL A 64 -27.48 -13.36 -1.16
C VAL A 64 -28.97 -13.60 -0.97
N VAL A 65 -29.33 -14.43 0.01
CA VAL A 65 -30.72 -14.78 0.32
C VAL A 65 -31.13 -14.22 1.66
N GLY A 66 -32.20 -13.41 1.68
CA GLY A 66 -32.81 -12.93 2.91
C GLY A 66 -31.90 -12.07 3.81
N LYS A 67 -32.31 -11.85 5.08
CA LYS A 67 -31.57 -11.03 6.06
C LYS A 67 -30.92 -11.88 7.18
N GLN A 68 -30.46 -13.08 6.90
CA GLN A 68 -30.10 -14.04 7.96
C GLN A 68 -28.58 -14.23 8.11
N GLY A 69 -27.91 -13.28 8.76
CA GLY A 69 -26.52 -13.48 9.21
C GLY A 69 -25.49 -13.50 8.09
N VAL A 70 -24.24 -13.77 8.45
CA VAL A 70 -23.12 -13.74 7.52
C VAL A 70 -23.15 -14.95 6.58
N GLN A 71 -23.31 -14.70 5.29
CA GLN A 71 -23.37 -15.69 4.21
C GLN A 71 -22.07 -15.74 3.41
N SER A 72 -21.34 -14.63 3.40
CA SER A 72 -20.13 -14.51 2.59
C SER A 72 -19.03 -13.79 3.34
N LEU A 73 -17.81 -14.30 3.20
CA LEU A 73 -16.58 -13.70 3.72
C LEU A 73 -15.62 -13.41 2.59
N ILE A 74 -15.11 -12.19 2.53
CA ILE A 74 -14.10 -11.76 1.58
C ILE A 74 -12.85 -11.36 2.35
N LEU A 75 -11.71 -11.93 2.01
CA LEU A 75 -10.40 -11.58 2.55
C LEU A 75 -9.67 -10.68 1.57
N ALA A 76 -9.12 -9.60 2.09
CA ALA A 76 -8.30 -8.64 1.35
C ALA A 76 -7.00 -8.34 2.12
N PRO A 77 -5.85 -8.10 1.44
CA PRO A 77 -4.56 -7.88 2.10
C PRO A 77 -4.52 -6.62 2.96
N THR A 78 -5.23 -5.57 2.54
CA THR A 78 -5.16 -4.25 3.17
C THR A 78 -6.55 -3.76 3.60
N ARG A 79 -6.55 -2.80 4.53
CA ARG A 79 -7.77 -2.14 5.01
C ARG A 79 -8.47 -1.36 3.91
N GLU A 80 -7.67 -0.72 3.09
CA GLU A 80 -8.10 0.12 1.99
C GLU A 80 -8.80 -0.71 0.93
N LEU A 81 -8.21 -1.84 0.52
CA LEU A 81 -8.85 -2.75 -0.43
C LEU A 81 -10.13 -3.33 0.16
N ALA A 82 -10.14 -3.71 1.45
CA ALA A 82 -11.36 -4.19 2.10
C ALA A 82 -12.48 -3.13 2.11
N MET A 83 -12.14 -1.86 2.32
CA MET A 83 -13.11 -0.76 2.23
C MET A 83 -13.60 -0.54 0.80
N GLN A 84 -12.70 -0.56 -0.17
CA GLN A 84 -13.01 -0.39 -1.60
C GLN A 84 -13.92 -1.50 -2.11
N VAL A 85 -13.59 -2.77 -1.83
CA VAL A 85 -14.43 -3.92 -2.17
C VAL A 85 -15.81 -3.79 -1.52
N ALA A 86 -15.86 -3.43 -0.25
CA ALA A 86 -17.14 -3.26 0.44
C ALA A 86 -18.00 -2.13 -0.14
N GLU A 87 -17.39 -1.02 -0.57
CA GLU A 87 -18.09 0.08 -1.22
C GLU A 87 -18.66 -0.35 -2.57
N GLN A 88 -17.86 -1.00 -3.41
CA GLN A 88 -18.33 -1.54 -4.68
C GLN A 88 -19.49 -2.53 -4.50
N LEU A 89 -19.43 -3.42 -3.49
CA LEU A 89 -20.51 -4.35 -3.20
C LEU A 89 -21.80 -3.63 -2.76
N ARG A 90 -21.70 -2.55 -1.99
CA ARG A 90 -22.87 -1.72 -1.63
C ARG A 90 -23.50 -1.07 -2.86
N GLU A 91 -22.65 -0.56 -3.77
CA GLU A 91 -23.12 0.01 -5.03
C GLU A 91 -23.78 -1.04 -5.94
N PHE A 92 -23.17 -2.24 -6.09
CA PHE A 92 -23.76 -3.34 -6.86
C PHE A 92 -25.13 -3.78 -6.30
N SER A 93 -25.30 -3.72 -4.98
CA SER A 93 -26.52 -4.14 -4.28
C SER A 93 -27.47 -2.98 -3.92
N ARG A 94 -27.31 -1.82 -4.57
CA ARG A 94 -28.15 -0.64 -4.28
C ARG A 94 -29.63 -0.98 -4.42
N GLY A 95 -30.41 -0.64 -3.39
CA GLY A 95 -31.85 -0.91 -3.35
C GLY A 95 -32.25 -2.35 -3.00
N GLN A 96 -31.32 -3.28 -2.88
CA GLN A 96 -31.60 -4.70 -2.61
C GLN A 96 -31.58 -5.08 -1.11
N GLY A 97 -31.24 -4.13 -0.23
CA GLY A 97 -31.24 -4.35 1.22
C GLY A 97 -30.10 -5.23 1.75
N VAL A 98 -29.06 -5.49 0.93
CA VAL A 98 -27.87 -6.23 1.33
C VAL A 98 -26.99 -5.38 2.23
N GLN A 99 -26.57 -5.93 3.36
CA GLN A 99 -25.70 -5.26 4.32
C GLN A 99 -24.28 -5.78 4.21
N VAL A 100 -23.34 -4.89 3.92
CA VAL A 100 -21.92 -5.17 3.81
C VAL A 100 -21.16 -4.52 4.96
N VAL A 101 -20.45 -5.30 5.76
CA VAL A 101 -19.65 -4.84 6.90
C VAL A 101 -18.18 -5.10 6.67
N THR A 102 -17.34 -4.13 7.04
CA THR A 102 -15.87 -4.26 6.98
C THR A 102 -15.30 -4.57 8.36
N VAL A 103 -14.32 -5.49 8.41
CA VAL A 103 -13.58 -5.85 9.64
C VAL A 103 -12.07 -5.82 9.38
N PHE A 104 -11.38 -4.85 10.00
CA PHE A 104 -9.92 -4.68 9.83
C PHE A 104 -9.29 -4.01 11.05
N GLY A 105 -7.97 -4.13 11.18
CA GLY A 105 -7.20 -3.57 12.30
C GLY A 105 -7.16 -2.03 12.29
N GLY A 106 -6.78 -1.41 13.43
CA GLY A 106 -6.62 0.04 13.55
C GLY A 106 -7.92 0.81 13.83
N MET A 107 -9.04 0.11 13.97
CA MET A 107 -10.30 0.67 14.47
C MET A 107 -10.75 -0.06 15.74
N PRO A 108 -11.51 0.60 16.64
CA PRO A 108 -12.08 -0.03 17.84
C PRO A 108 -12.91 -1.25 17.46
N ILE A 109 -12.58 -2.40 18.05
CA ILE A 109 -13.23 -3.69 17.74
C ILE A 109 -14.71 -3.70 18.14
N GLU A 110 -15.07 -2.95 19.16
CA GLU A 110 -16.44 -2.85 19.69
C GLU A 110 -17.44 -2.35 18.63
N ARG A 111 -17.00 -1.42 17.77
CA ARG A 111 -17.82 -0.92 16.64
C ARG A 111 -18.08 -2.04 15.64
N GLN A 112 -17.07 -2.85 15.34
CA GLN A 112 -17.19 -3.97 14.41
C GLN A 112 -18.06 -5.09 15.01
N ILE A 113 -17.94 -5.38 16.31
CA ILE A 113 -18.80 -6.33 17.01
C ILE A 113 -20.28 -5.87 16.96
N LYS A 114 -20.55 -4.57 17.19
CA LYS A 114 -21.91 -4.02 17.06
C LYS A 114 -22.46 -4.16 15.66
N ALA A 115 -21.62 -3.94 14.64
CA ALA A 115 -22.02 -4.10 13.24
C ALA A 115 -22.30 -5.57 12.87
N LEU A 116 -21.46 -6.50 13.29
CA LEU A 116 -21.66 -7.95 13.08
C LEU A 116 -22.92 -8.49 13.78
N LYS A 117 -23.26 -7.96 14.97
CA LYS A 117 -24.50 -8.32 15.70
C LYS A 117 -25.78 -7.95 14.94
N LYS A 118 -25.74 -7.01 14.00
CA LYS A 118 -26.88 -6.66 13.15
C LYS A 118 -27.18 -7.70 12.06
N GLY A 119 -26.35 -8.72 11.92
CA GLY A 119 -26.53 -9.82 10.97
C GLY A 119 -26.31 -9.43 9.52
N PRO A 120 -25.18 -8.77 9.16
CA PRO A 120 -24.87 -8.47 7.77
C PRO A 120 -24.73 -9.75 6.97
N GLN A 121 -25.06 -9.73 5.68
CA GLN A 121 -24.91 -10.88 4.79
C GLN A 121 -23.46 -11.02 4.30
N ILE A 122 -22.77 -9.93 4.12
CA ILE A 122 -21.40 -9.92 3.56
C ILE A 122 -20.44 -9.27 4.57
N VAL A 123 -19.33 -9.96 4.82
CA VAL A 123 -18.22 -9.43 5.61
C VAL A 123 -16.99 -9.35 4.72
N VAL A 124 -16.36 -8.18 4.67
CA VAL A 124 -15.07 -7.97 3.99
C VAL A 124 -14.03 -7.64 5.04
N GLY A 125 -12.91 -8.35 5.07
CA GLY A 125 -11.93 -8.12 6.12
C GLY A 125 -10.50 -8.45 5.79
N THR A 126 -9.59 -7.95 6.64
CA THR A 126 -8.18 -8.36 6.60
C THR A 126 -7.96 -9.57 7.50
N PRO A 127 -7.05 -10.51 7.12
CA PRO A 127 -6.90 -11.80 7.79
C PRO A 127 -6.79 -11.70 9.31
N GLY A 128 -5.83 -10.94 9.85
CA GLY A 128 -5.60 -10.87 11.29
C GLY A 128 -6.82 -10.38 12.11
N ARG A 129 -7.64 -9.44 11.60
CA ARG A 129 -8.85 -8.99 12.31
C ARG A 129 -10.01 -9.98 12.17
N VAL A 130 -10.08 -10.68 11.05
CA VAL A 130 -11.04 -11.78 10.86
C VAL A 130 -10.76 -12.87 11.91
N ILE A 131 -9.49 -13.27 12.08
CA ILE A 131 -9.05 -14.23 13.12
C ILE A 131 -9.43 -13.75 14.53
N ASP A 132 -9.21 -12.47 14.85
CA ASP A 132 -9.59 -11.91 16.15
C ASP A 132 -11.11 -12.05 16.40
N HIS A 133 -11.95 -11.79 15.41
CA HIS A 133 -13.40 -12.00 15.49
C HIS A 133 -13.79 -13.48 15.58
N LEU A 134 -13.10 -14.38 14.88
CA LEU A 134 -13.32 -15.84 14.98
C LEU A 134 -12.96 -16.35 16.39
N ASN A 135 -11.80 -15.96 16.92
CA ASN A 135 -11.35 -16.34 18.25
C ASN A 135 -12.29 -15.82 19.35
N ARG A 136 -12.85 -14.63 19.19
CA ARG A 136 -13.86 -14.03 20.07
C ARG A 136 -15.27 -14.57 19.83
N ARG A 137 -15.48 -15.43 18.85
CA ARG A 137 -16.79 -15.96 18.42
C ARG A 137 -17.81 -14.84 18.08
N THR A 138 -17.34 -13.68 17.67
CA THR A 138 -18.17 -12.55 17.24
C THR A 138 -18.50 -12.59 15.75
N LEU A 139 -17.74 -13.32 14.96
CA LEU A 139 -18.05 -13.74 13.60
C LEU A 139 -18.39 -15.22 13.63
N LYS A 140 -19.64 -15.57 13.28
CA LYS A 140 -20.10 -16.97 13.16
C LYS A 140 -19.83 -17.45 11.74
N THR A 141 -19.35 -18.67 11.60
CA THR A 141 -18.96 -19.26 10.31
C THR A 141 -19.98 -20.21 9.71
N ASP A 142 -20.95 -20.67 10.54
CA ASP A 142 -21.89 -21.73 10.15
C ASP A 142 -22.76 -21.41 8.93
N GLY A 143 -23.05 -20.12 8.73
CA GLY A 143 -23.83 -19.63 7.59
C GLY A 143 -23.01 -19.21 6.37
N ILE A 144 -21.66 -19.28 6.45
CA ILE A 144 -20.81 -18.85 5.35
C ILE A 144 -20.72 -19.93 4.27
N HIS A 145 -21.36 -19.69 3.17
CA HIS A 145 -21.34 -20.58 1.98
C HIS A 145 -20.48 -20.03 0.83
N THR A 146 -19.98 -18.80 0.92
CA THR A 146 -19.06 -18.22 -0.07
C THR A 146 -17.85 -17.60 0.61
N LEU A 147 -16.65 -18.03 0.19
CA LEU A 147 -15.38 -17.48 0.64
C LEU A 147 -14.61 -16.97 -0.56
N ILE A 148 -14.16 -15.71 -0.47
CA ILE A 148 -13.38 -15.06 -1.52
C ILE A 148 -12.05 -14.60 -0.94
N LEU A 149 -10.97 -14.91 -1.66
CA LEU A 149 -9.63 -14.39 -1.39
C LEU A 149 -9.25 -13.46 -2.55
N ASP A 150 -9.18 -12.17 -2.29
CA ASP A 150 -8.76 -11.18 -3.28
C ASP A 150 -7.32 -10.76 -3.05
N GLU A 151 -6.53 -10.67 -4.12
CA GLU A 151 -5.08 -10.44 -4.08
C GLU A 151 -4.37 -11.44 -3.14
N ALA A 152 -4.59 -12.75 -3.37
CA ALA A 152 -4.05 -13.80 -2.50
C ALA A 152 -2.51 -13.84 -2.46
N ASP A 153 -1.83 -13.53 -3.57
CA ASP A 153 -0.39 -13.36 -3.65
C ASP A 153 0.10 -12.22 -2.76
N GLU A 154 -0.61 -11.10 -2.72
CA GLU A 154 -0.28 -10.00 -1.83
C GLU A 154 -0.46 -10.37 -0.35
N MET A 155 -1.53 -11.08 -0.02
CA MET A 155 -1.70 -11.61 1.35
C MET A 155 -0.55 -12.54 1.73
N MET A 156 -0.07 -13.36 0.79
CA MET A 156 1.10 -14.22 1.01
C MET A 156 2.37 -13.40 1.21
N ASN A 157 2.62 -12.39 0.36
CA ASN A 157 3.80 -11.51 0.45
C ASN A 157 3.83 -10.72 1.77
N MET A 158 2.65 -10.42 2.33
CA MET A 158 2.51 -9.81 3.66
C MET A 158 2.63 -10.81 4.83
N GLY A 159 2.84 -12.08 4.55
CA GLY A 159 3.01 -13.13 5.56
C GLY A 159 1.70 -13.75 6.08
N PHE A 160 0.55 -13.48 5.44
CA PHE A 160 -0.76 -13.98 5.89
C PHE A 160 -1.11 -15.39 5.37
N ILE A 161 -0.15 -16.15 4.85
CA ILE A 161 -0.44 -17.49 4.30
C ILE A 161 -1.03 -18.44 5.35
N ASP A 162 -0.51 -18.43 6.56
CA ASP A 162 -1.00 -19.28 7.66
C ASP A 162 -2.32 -18.74 8.22
N ASP A 163 -2.53 -17.43 8.22
CA ASP A 163 -3.79 -16.79 8.58
C ASP A 163 -4.91 -17.19 7.59
N MET A 164 -4.61 -17.18 6.29
CA MET A 164 -5.56 -17.64 5.27
C MET A 164 -5.95 -19.11 5.49
N ARG A 165 -4.97 -20.00 5.72
CA ARG A 165 -5.22 -21.41 6.03
C ARG A 165 -6.12 -21.55 7.26
N PHE A 166 -5.78 -20.86 8.35
CA PHE A 166 -6.57 -20.90 9.58
C PHE A 166 -8.02 -20.48 9.35
N ILE A 167 -8.26 -19.39 8.60
CA ILE A 167 -9.61 -18.92 8.31
C ILE A 167 -10.37 -19.94 7.45
N MET A 168 -9.72 -20.48 6.42
CA MET A 168 -10.32 -21.48 5.53
C MET A 168 -10.71 -22.76 6.26
N ASP A 169 -9.92 -23.21 7.24
CA ASP A 169 -10.21 -24.36 8.10
C ASP A 169 -11.40 -24.12 9.04
N LYS A 170 -11.66 -22.86 9.43
CA LYS A 170 -12.77 -22.52 10.33
C LYS A 170 -14.12 -22.39 9.63
N ILE A 171 -14.17 -22.33 8.31
CA ILE A 171 -15.38 -22.22 7.53
C ILE A 171 -15.78 -23.60 6.99
N PRO A 172 -17.01 -24.09 7.26
CA PRO A 172 -17.43 -25.43 6.83
C PRO A 172 -17.23 -25.64 5.33
N ALA A 173 -16.56 -26.73 4.96
CA ALA A 173 -16.18 -27.01 3.54
C ALA A 173 -17.32 -27.62 2.71
N VAL A 174 -18.37 -28.20 3.36
CA VAL A 174 -19.36 -29.06 2.67
C VAL A 174 -20.16 -28.31 1.60
N GLN A 175 -20.59 -27.09 1.90
CA GLN A 175 -21.41 -26.28 0.99
C GLN A 175 -20.70 -24.97 0.58
N ARG A 176 -19.40 -24.86 0.83
CA ARG A 176 -18.66 -23.63 0.55
C ARG A 176 -18.19 -23.61 -0.88
N GLN A 177 -18.54 -22.53 -1.59
CA GLN A 177 -17.85 -22.10 -2.79
C GLN A 177 -16.65 -21.25 -2.41
N THR A 178 -15.50 -21.53 -3.01
CA THR A 178 -14.27 -20.75 -2.81
C THR A 178 -13.85 -20.08 -4.11
N MET A 179 -13.67 -18.76 -4.08
CA MET A 179 -13.13 -18.01 -5.21
C MET A 179 -11.81 -17.37 -4.80
N LEU A 180 -10.74 -17.63 -5.53
CA LEU A 180 -9.42 -17.08 -5.28
C LEU A 180 -8.98 -16.27 -6.49
N PHE A 181 -8.66 -14.99 -6.25
CA PHE A 181 -8.13 -14.07 -7.25
C PHE A 181 -6.71 -13.67 -6.90
N SER A 182 -5.81 -13.77 -7.88
CA SER A 182 -4.38 -13.50 -7.71
C SER A 182 -3.78 -13.04 -9.03
N ALA A 183 -2.80 -12.17 -9.01
CA ALA A 183 -2.04 -11.81 -10.21
C ALA A 183 -0.99 -12.88 -10.53
N THR A 184 -0.37 -13.45 -9.50
CA THR A 184 0.68 -14.47 -9.61
C THR A 184 0.28 -15.78 -8.92
N MET A 185 0.97 -16.89 -9.28
CA MET A 185 0.68 -18.22 -8.73
C MET A 185 1.92 -18.86 -8.11
N PRO A 186 2.45 -18.31 -7.00
CA PRO A 186 3.54 -18.92 -6.27
C PRO A 186 3.16 -20.31 -5.72
N LYS A 187 4.16 -21.16 -5.45
CA LYS A 187 3.93 -22.53 -4.94
C LYS A 187 3.06 -22.59 -3.69
N ALA A 188 3.17 -21.59 -2.79
CA ALA A 188 2.37 -21.54 -1.57
C ALA A 188 0.88 -21.31 -1.87
N ILE A 189 0.53 -20.46 -2.85
CA ILE A 189 -0.85 -20.25 -3.30
C ILE A 189 -1.37 -21.50 -4.03
N GLN A 190 -0.54 -22.15 -4.86
CA GLN A 190 -0.93 -23.41 -5.51
C GLN A 190 -1.26 -24.49 -4.47
N ALA A 191 -0.45 -24.61 -3.39
CA ALA A 191 -0.71 -25.54 -2.30
C ALA A 191 -2.04 -25.24 -1.57
N LEU A 192 -2.33 -23.95 -1.37
CA LEU A 192 -3.60 -23.51 -0.76
C LEU A 192 -4.80 -23.87 -1.66
N VAL A 193 -4.70 -23.65 -2.96
CA VAL A 193 -5.71 -24.05 -3.95
C VAL A 193 -5.95 -25.57 -3.89
N GLN A 194 -4.89 -26.38 -3.94
CA GLN A 194 -4.99 -27.84 -3.89
C GLN A 194 -5.63 -28.36 -2.59
N GLN A 195 -5.36 -27.71 -1.46
CA GLN A 195 -5.87 -28.11 -0.16
C GLN A 195 -7.33 -27.75 0.05
N PHE A 196 -7.79 -26.59 -0.40
CA PHE A 196 -9.05 -25.99 0.02
C PHE A 196 -10.09 -25.81 -1.07
N MET A 197 -9.74 -25.94 -2.35
CA MET A 197 -10.67 -25.75 -3.47
C MET A 197 -11.04 -27.08 -4.13
N LYS A 198 -12.29 -27.15 -4.60
CA LYS A 198 -12.87 -28.35 -5.21
C LYS A 198 -12.88 -28.20 -6.73
N SER A 199 -11.93 -28.81 -7.42
CA SER A 199 -11.84 -28.78 -8.89
C SER A 199 -12.13 -27.40 -9.47
N PRO A 200 -11.37 -26.35 -9.08
CA PRO A 200 -11.71 -24.99 -9.43
C PRO A 200 -11.63 -24.78 -10.95
N LYS A 201 -12.56 -23.99 -11.48
CA LYS A 201 -12.44 -23.44 -12.83
C LYS A 201 -11.30 -22.44 -12.86
N ILE A 202 -10.28 -22.72 -13.64
CA ILE A 202 -9.13 -21.81 -13.81
C ILE A 202 -9.49 -20.83 -14.92
N ILE A 203 -9.49 -19.55 -14.59
CA ILE A 203 -9.75 -18.44 -15.51
C ILE A 203 -8.50 -17.58 -15.56
N LYS A 204 -7.91 -17.52 -16.73
CA LYS A 204 -6.72 -16.70 -17.00
C LYS A 204 -7.08 -15.66 -18.04
N THR A 205 -7.19 -14.42 -17.63
CA THR A 205 -7.25 -13.33 -18.59
C THR A 205 -5.80 -12.95 -18.94
N MET A 206 -5.30 -13.57 -19.99
CA MET A 206 -4.11 -13.04 -20.64
C MET A 206 -4.56 -11.81 -21.43
N ASN A 207 -3.96 -10.68 -21.16
CA ASN A 207 -4.19 -9.45 -21.90
C ASN A 207 -3.60 -9.57 -23.31
N ASN A 208 -4.30 -10.28 -24.21
CA ASN A 208 -3.94 -10.25 -25.62
C ASN A 208 -4.58 -9.06 -26.38
N GLU A 209 -5.46 -8.26 -25.74
CA GLU A 209 -6.19 -7.19 -26.42
C GLU A 209 -6.35 -5.86 -25.64
N MET A 210 -6.03 -5.81 -24.34
CA MET A 210 -5.78 -4.53 -23.72
C MET A 210 -4.31 -4.21 -23.93
N SER A 211 -4.03 -3.15 -24.70
CA SER A 211 -2.69 -2.62 -24.92
C SER A 211 -1.89 -2.75 -23.62
N ASP A 212 -0.74 -3.44 -23.70
CA ASP A 212 0.25 -3.43 -22.63
C ASP A 212 0.28 -2.02 -22.01
N PRO A 213 0.24 -1.89 -20.68
CA PRO A 213 0.31 -0.55 -20.10
C PRO A 213 1.48 0.15 -20.74
N GLN A 214 1.18 1.27 -21.41
CA GLN A 214 2.20 2.08 -22.07
C GLN A 214 3.00 2.79 -20.98
N ILE A 215 3.92 2.05 -20.37
CA ILE A 215 4.81 2.58 -19.35
C ILE A 215 6.20 2.65 -19.96
N GLU A 216 6.73 3.84 -20.03
CA GLU A 216 8.13 4.05 -20.32
C GLU A 216 8.94 3.83 -19.06
N GLU A 217 9.79 2.79 -19.08
CA GLU A 217 10.56 2.36 -17.91
C GLU A 217 12.02 2.83 -18.03
N PHE A 218 12.43 3.66 -17.07
CA PHE A 218 13.77 4.23 -17.01
C PHE A 218 14.49 3.86 -15.72
N TYR A 219 15.82 3.80 -15.78
CA TYR A 219 16.66 3.79 -14.59
C TYR A 219 17.75 4.86 -14.68
N THR A 220 18.11 5.44 -13.54
CA THR A 220 19.24 6.38 -13.43
C THR A 220 20.23 5.89 -12.39
N ILE A 221 21.52 5.89 -12.76
CA ILE A 221 22.60 5.47 -11.86
C ILE A 221 23.04 6.66 -11.05
N VAL A 222 22.85 6.60 -9.73
CA VAL A 222 23.15 7.70 -8.81
C VAL A 222 23.68 7.17 -7.48
N LYS A 223 24.64 7.89 -6.88
CA LYS A 223 25.12 7.58 -5.53
C LYS A 223 24.10 8.04 -4.49
N GLU A 224 24.09 7.36 -3.33
CA GLU A 224 23.11 7.64 -2.29
C GLU A 224 23.08 9.11 -1.83
N LEU A 225 24.21 9.76 -1.73
CA LEU A 225 24.30 11.15 -1.32
C LEU A 225 23.79 12.17 -2.36
N GLU A 226 23.81 11.79 -3.64
CA GLU A 226 23.39 12.63 -4.76
C GLU A 226 21.95 12.33 -5.19
N LYS A 227 21.33 11.32 -4.55
CA LYS A 227 20.06 10.74 -4.97
C LYS A 227 18.89 11.71 -4.83
N PHE A 228 18.85 12.46 -3.73
CA PHE A 228 17.78 13.42 -3.48
C PHE A 228 17.81 14.57 -4.48
N ASP A 229 18.98 15.17 -4.71
CA ASP A 229 19.12 16.26 -5.67
C ASP A 229 18.84 15.81 -7.11
N THR A 230 19.34 14.62 -7.48
CA THR A 230 19.00 14.03 -8.78
C THR A 230 17.50 13.81 -8.94
N PHE A 231 16.84 13.32 -7.90
CA PHE A 231 15.41 13.06 -7.91
C PHE A 231 14.59 14.36 -8.02
N THR A 232 14.95 15.40 -7.24
CA THR A 232 14.27 16.71 -7.35
C THR A 232 14.49 17.36 -8.71
N ASN A 233 15.69 17.22 -9.30
CA ASN A 233 15.94 17.67 -10.67
C ASN A 233 15.03 16.98 -11.70
N PHE A 234 14.72 15.67 -11.50
CA PHE A 234 13.72 15.00 -12.34
C PHE A 234 12.30 15.55 -12.12
N LEU A 235 11.93 15.86 -10.87
CA LEU A 235 10.62 16.46 -10.60
C LEU A 235 10.47 17.82 -11.29
N ASP A 236 11.52 18.64 -11.26
CA ASP A 236 11.52 19.96 -11.89
C ASP A 236 11.41 19.87 -13.42
N VAL A 237 12.11 18.90 -14.03
CA VAL A 237 12.11 18.73 -15.50
C VAL A 237 10.85 18.02 -16.01
N HIS A 238 10.38 16.99 -15.30
CA HIS A 238 9.21 16.22 -15.71
C HIS A 238 7.88 16.87 -15.35
N GLN A 239 7.85 17.71 -14.32
CA GLN A 239 6.65 18.40 -13.81
C GLN A 239 5.41 17.48 -13.74
N PRO A 240 5.48 16.36 -12.97
CA PRO A 240 4.42 15.39 -12.97
C PRO A 240 3.10 15.97 -12.47
N GLU A 241 1.99 15.73 -13.18
CA GLU A 241 0.64 16.08 -12.71
C GLU A 241 0.36 15.43 -11.36
N LEU A 242 0.52 14.10 -11.29
CA LEU A 242 0.45 13.30 -10.09
C LEU A 242 1.58 12.28 -10.10
N ALA A 243 2.31 12.17 -8.99
CA ALA A 243 3.41 11.23 -8.83
C ALA A 243 3.30 10.40 -7.56
N ILE A 244 3.70 9.14 -7.65
CA ILE A 244 3.97 8.30 -6.48
C ILE A 244 5.47 8.05 -6.37
N VAL A 245 6.02 8.27 -5.18
CA VAL A 245 7.44 8.07 -4.88
C VAL A 245 7.58 6.95 -3.87
N PHE A 246 8.33 5.90 -4.21
CA PHE A 246 8.52 4.75 -3.34
C PHE A 246 9.82 4.82 -2.56
N GLY A 247 9.70 4.85 -1.23
CA GLY A 247 10.79 4.69 -0.28
C GLY A 247 10.76 3.31 0.38
N ARG A 248 11.96 2.76 0.67
CA ARG A 248 12.11 1.41 1.22
C ARG A 248 11.61 1.26 2.65
N THR A 249 11.78 2.29 3.48
CA THR A 249 11.46 2.26 4.91
C THR A 249 10.49 3.38 5.29
N LYS A 250 9.78 3.20 6.41
CA LYS A 250 8.90 4.24 6.96
C LYS A 250 9.68 5.54 7.23
N ARG A 251 10.87 5.40 7.85
CA ARG A 251 11.76 6.53 8.12
C ARG A 251 12.17 7.26 6.83
N ARG A 252 12.52 6.50 5.77
CA ARG A 252 12.83 7.08 4.46
C ARG A 252 11.65 7.89 3.91
N VAL A 253 10.43 7.38 4.05
CA VAL A 253 9.22 8.08 3.63
C VAL A 253 9.05 9.39 4.40
N ASP A 254 9.22 9.39 5.73
CA ASP A 254 9.11 10.59 6.56
C ASP A 254 10.18 11.63 6.20
N GLU A 255 11.45 11.20 6.10
CA GLU A 255 12.58 12.06 5.74
C GLU A 255 12.38 12.67 4.34
N LEU A 256 12.03 11.84 3.36
CA LEU A 256 11.82 12.27 1.97
C LEU A 256 10.63 13.23 1.84
N THR A 257 9.53 12.95 2.55
CA THR A 257 8.36 13.84 2.58
C THR A 257 8.72 15.20 3.16
N SER A 258 9.41 15.22 4.32
CA SER A 258 9.84 16.46 4.97
C SER A 258 10.79 17.27 4.08
N ALA A 259 11.71 16.57 3.42
CA ALA A 259 12.67 17.15 2.48
C ALA A 259 11.97 17.79 1.26
N LEU A 260 10.99 17.10 0.68
CA LEU A 260 10.20 17.62 -0.45
C LEU A 260 9.38 18.84 -0.05
N ILE A 261 8.74 18.81 1.12
CA ILE A 261 7.97 19.96 1.64
C ILE A 261 8.89 21.17 1.86
N SER A 262 10.09 20.96 2.43
CA SER A 262 11.05 22.04 2.64
C SER A 262 11.60 22.65 1.36
N LYS A 263 11.56 21.88 0.24
CA LYS A 263 11.87 22.35 -1.10
C LYS A 263 10.64 22.92 -1.85
N GLY A 264 9.50 23.11 -1.15
CA GLY A 264 8.30 23.73 -1.73
C GLY A 264 7.36 22.77 -2.52
N TYR A 265 7.67 21.48 -2.58
CA TYR A 265 6.78 20.52 -3.25
C TYR A 265 5.55 20.19 -2.39
N LYS A 266 4.40 19.99 -3.03
CA LYS A 266 3.15 19.58 -2.37
C LYS A 266 3.16 18.06 -2.17
N ALA A 267 3.84 17.60 -1.13
CA ALA A 267 4.03 16.19 -0.84
C ALA A 267 3.38 15.77 0.49
N GLU A 268 2.91 14.54 0.58
CA GLU A 268 2.47 13.89 1.83
C GLU A 268 3.00 12.47 1.89
N GLY A 269 3.33 12.00 3.12
CA GLY A 269 3.87 10.66 3.35
C GLY A 269 2.79 9.63 3.71
N LEU A 270 2.99 8.39 3.27
CA LEU A 270 2.08 7.27 3.54
C LEU A 270 2.86 6.01 3.94
N HIS A 271 2.78 5.63 5.22
CA HIS A 271 3.42 4.43 5.75
C HIS A 271 2.59 3.79 6.88
N GLY A 272 3.03 2.63 7.38
CA GLY A 272 2.24 1.83 8.31
C GLY A 272 2.01 2.44 9.71
N ASP A 273 2.77 3.47 10.10
CA ASP A 273 2.67 4.06 11.46
C ASP A 273 1.71 5.25 11.54
N ILE A 274 1.27 5.80 10.41
CA ILE A 274 0.26 6.85 10.41
C ILE A 274 -1.12 6.31 10.81
N THR A 275 -1.90 7.15 11.50
CA THR A 275 -3.25 6.77 11.90
C THR A 275 -4.17 6.58 10.69
N GLN A 276 -5.20 5.74 10.84
CA GLN A 276 -6.15 5.49 9.74
C GLN A 276 -6.88 6.78 9.29
N ALA A 277 -7.17 7.69 10.23
CA ALA A 277 -7.78 8.97 9.90
C ALA A 277 -6.87 9.84 9.02
N LYS A 278 -5.58 9.97 9.40
CA LYS A 278 -4.59 10.71 8.61
C LYS A 278 -4.37 10.08 7.24
N ARG A 279 -4.34 8.73 7.17
CA ARG A 279 -4.20 8.01 5.92
C ARG A 279 -5.32 8.33 4.93
N LEU A 280 -6.58 8.32 5.40
CA LEU A 280 -7.74 8.68 4.57
C LEU A 280 -7.71 10.16 4.15
N GLU A 281 -7.24 11.05 5.03
CA GLU A 281 -7.05 12.47 4.71
C GLU A 281 -6.04 12.65 3.58
N VAL A 282 -4.84 12.02 3.69
CA VAL A 282 -3.79 12.07 2.66
C VAL A 282 -4.31 11.58 1.31
N LEU A 283 -4.99 10.43 1.31
CA LEU A 283 -5.56 9.86 0.09
C LEU A 283 -6.61 10.78 -0.54
N LYS A 284 -7.44 11.43 0.29
CA LYS A 284 -8.43 12.40 -0.18
C LYS A 284 -7.76 13.63 -0.78
N LYS A 285 -6.70 14.16 -0.14
CA LYS A 285 -5.92 15.28 -0.66
C LYS A 285 -5.31 14.94 -2.02
N PHE A 286 -4.74 13.74 -2.15
CA PHE A 286 -4.14 13.28 -3.39
C PHE A 286 -5.17 13.11 -4.52
N LYS A 287 -6.33 12.50 -4.23
CA LYS A 287 -7.42 12.35 -5.21
C LYS A 287 -8.06 13.67 -5.65
N ASN A 288 -7.94 14.71 -4.84
CA ASN A 288 -8.49 16.05 -5.13
C ASN A 288 -7.42 17.04 -5.59
N ASP A 289 -6.25 16.57 -6.04
CA ASP A 289 -5.14 17.37 -6.56
C ASP A 289 -4.63 18.47 -5.59
N GLN A 290 -4.91 18.31 -4.28
CA GLN A 290 -4.39 19.22 -3.23
C GLN A 290 -2.92 18.98 -2.93
N ILE A 291 -2.43 17.77 -3.20
CA ILE A 291 -1.04 17.39 -3.24
C ILE A 291 -0.79 16.63 -4.55
N ASN A 292 0.36 16.82 -5.14
CA ASN A 292 0.74 16.16 -6.40
C ASN A 292 1.80 15.05 -6.21
N ILE A 293 2.42 14.96 -5.04
CA ILE A 293 3.42 13.94 -4.74
C ILE A 293 2.99 13.13 -3.52
N LEU A 294 2.82 11.83 -3.71
CA LEU A 294 2.58 10.87 -2.63
C LEU A 294 3.83 10.04 -2.39
N VAL A 295 4.45 10.17 -1.23
CA VAL A 295 5.62 9.37 -0.84
C VAL A 295 5.15 8.15 -0.04
N ALA A 296 5.46 6.93 -0.47
CA ALA A 296 4.89 5.75 0.16
C ALA A 296 5.89 4.59 0.31
N THR A 297 5.64 3.72 1.31
CA THR A 297 6.25 2.38 1.34
C THR A 297 5.41 1.41 0.52
N ASP A 298 6.01 0.29 0.05
CA ASP A 298 5.30 -0.76 -0.69
C ASP A 298 4.02 -1.22 0.04
N VAL A 299 4.16 -1.57 1.30
CA VAL A 299 3.05 -2.05 2.13
C VAL A 299 1.92 -1.02 2.25
N ALA A 300 2.27 0.26 2.31
CA ALA A 300 1.27 1.31 2.45
C ALA A 300 0.60 1.67 1.12
N ALA A 301 1.29 1.54 0.00
CA ALA A 301 0.75 1.80 -1.32
C ALA A 301 -0.08 0.64 -1.90
N ARG A 302 0.09 -0.58 -1.35
CA ARG A 302 -0.67 -1.76 -1.77
C ARG A 302 -2.15 -1.62 -1.42
N GLY A 303 -3.01 -2.12 -2.32
CA GLY A 303 -4.46 -2.06 -2.15
C GLY A 303 -5.05 -0.66 -2.15
N LEU A 304 -4.27 0.37 -2.48
CA LEU A 304 -4.80 1.70 -2.69
C LEU A 304 -5.38 1.82 -4.10
N ASP A 305 -6.57 2.37 -4.17
CA ASP A 305 -7.15 2.85 -5.42
C ASP A 305 -6.50 4.17 -5.81
N ILE A 306 -5.20 4.09 -6.09
CA ILE A 306 -4.41 5.15 -6.70
C ILE A 306 -3.91 4.58 -8.01
N SER A 307 -4.58 4.95 -9.07
CA SER A 307 -4.23 4.55 -10.43
C SER A 307 -4.35 5.74 -11.35
N GLY A 308 -3.60 5.69 -12.44
CA GLY A 308 -3.62 6.77 -13.43
C GLY A 308 -2.77 7.97 -13.03
N VAL A 309 -1.79 7.80 -12.11
CA VAL A 309 -0.75 8.81 -11.91
C VAL A 309 0.11 8.91 -13.17
N SER A 310 0.62 10.10 -13.47
CA SER A 310 1.48 10.32 -14.62
C SER A 310 2.86 9.68 -14.44
N HIS A 311 3.40 9.73 -13.21
CA HIS A 311 4.75 9.28 -12.91
C HIS A 311 4.81 8.36 -11.69
N VAL A 312 5.69 7.35 -11.77
CA VAL A 312 6.12 6.53 -10.64
C VAL A 312 7.63 6.68 -10.47
N TYR A 313 8.06 7.11 -9.30
CA TYR A 313 9.47 7.19 -8.96
C TYR A 313 9.82 6.12 -7.92
N ASN A 314 10.67 5.18 -8.29
CA ASN A 314 11.30 4.30 -7.33
C ASN A 314 12.54 5.01 -6.77
N PHE A 315 12.33 5.85 -5.73
CA PHE A 315 13.46 6.50 -5.05
C PHE A 315 14.42 5.46 -4.48
N ASP A 316 13.88 4.40 -3.89
CA ASP A 316 14.63 3.20 -3.52
C ASP A 316 14.17 2.02 -4.38
N ILE A 317 15.15 1.27 -4.94
CA ILE A 317 14.86 0.07 -5.72
C ILE A 317 14.12 -0.97 -4.85
N PRO A 318 13.05 -1.63 -5.37
CA PRO A 318 12.35 -2.67 -4.63
C PRO A 318 13.23 -3.91 -4.41
N GLN A 319 12.89 -4.69 -3.37
CA GLN A 319 13.67 -5.88 -2.99
C GLN A 319 13.40 -7.10 -3.89
N ASP A 320 12.27 -7.09 -4.58
CA ASP A 320 11.80 -8.18 -5.44
C ASP A 320 11.12 -7.63 -6.71
N THR A 321 11.04 -8.48 -7.72
CA THR A 321 10.51 -8.13 -9.05
C THR A 321 8.99 -7.92 -9.05
N GLU A 322 8.26 -8.62 -8.19
CA GLU A 322 6.80 -8.47 -8.07
C GLU A 322 6.44 -7.09 -7.51
N SER A 323 7.16 -6.66 -6.46
CA SER A 323 7.00 -5.31 -5.91
C SER A 323 7.27 -4.22 -6.95
N TYR A 324 8.25 -4.42 -7.83
CA TYR A 324 8.51 -3.50 -8.94
C TYR A 324 7.28 -3.37 -9.86
N THR A 325 6.75 -4.48 -10.33
CA THR A 325 5.58 -4.51 -11.22
C THR A 325 4.35 -3.86 -10.55
N HIS A 326 4.13 -4.12 -9.27
CA HIS A 326 3.04 -3.50 -8.50
C HIS A 326 3.20 -1.99 -8.30
N ARG A 327 4.45 -1.48 -8.21
CA ARG A 327 4.73 -0.05 -8.13
C ARG A 327 4.43 0.64 -9.46
N ILE A 328 5.05 0.17 -10.55
CA ILE A 328 4.89 0.81 -11.86
C ILE A 328 3.46 0.68 -12.39
N GLY A 329 2.76 -0.40 -12.03
CA GLY A 329 1.34 -0.57 -12.35
C GLY A 329 0.40 0.48 -11.69
N ARG A 330 0.90 1.53 -11.03
CA ARG A 330 0.12 2.70 -10.61
C ARG A 330 -0.02 3.72 -11.73
N THR A 331 0.84 3.66 -12.75
CA THR A 331 0.77 4.49 -13.96
C THR A 331 0.40 3.66 -15.19
N GLY A 332 0.25 4.27 -16.35
CA GLY A 332 -0.02 3.59 -17.61
C GLY A 332 -1.36 2.87 -17.67
N ARG A 333 -2.40 3.34 -16.96
CA ARG A 333 -3.73 2.70 -16.92
C ARG A 333 -4.78 3.47 -17.73
N ALA A 334 -5.82 2.75 -18.11
CA ALA A 334 -6.96 3.29 -18.86
C ALA A 334 -6.58 3.97 -20.19
N GLY A 335 -5.54 3.46 -20.87
CA GLY A 335 -5.08 4.00 -22.16
C GLY A 335 -4.24 5.27 -22.06
N LYS A 336 -3.84 5.67 -20.83
CA LYS A 336 -2.90 6.78 -20.63
C LYS A 336 -1.47 6.26 -20.64
N GLU A 337 -0.55 7.05 -21.17
CA GLU A 337 0.89 6.82 -21.07
C GLU A 337 1.37 7.07 -19.65
N GLY A 338 2.41 6.36 -19.22
CA GLY A 338 2.98 6.48 -17.90
C GLY A 338 4.50 6.42 -17.90
N ILE A 339 5.14 7.12 -16.98
CA ILE A 339 6.59 7.15 -16.84
C ILE A 339 6.98 6.53 -15.51
N ALA A 340 7.93 5.60 -15.53
CA ALA A 340 8.52 5.01 -14.33
C ALA A 340 10.03 5.25 -14.30
N VAL A 341 10.53 5.92 -13.27
CA VAL A 341 11.97 6.20 -13.10
C VAL A 341 12.49 5.52 -11.84
N THR A 342 13.54 4.72 -11.97
CA THR A 342 14.16 3.99 -10.84
C THR A 342 15.56 4.54 -10.56
N CYS A 343 15.77 5.10 -9.36
CA CYS A 343 17.08 5.50 -8.88
C CYS A 343 17.85 4.28 -8.38
N VAL A 344 19.03 4.04 -8.92
CA VAL A 344 19.83 2.83 -8.69
C VAL A 344 21.23 3.18 -8.27
N ASN A 345 21.69 2.61 -7.16
CA ASN A 345 23.10 2.68 -6.81
C ASN A 345 23.91 1.77 -7.76
N PRO A 346 25.15 2.14 -8.16
CA PRO A 346 25.97 1.29 -9.03
C PRO A 346 26.09 -0.18 -8.62
N ILE A 347 26.06 -0.47 -7.32
CA ILE A 347 26.11 -1.85 -6.80
C ILE A 347 24.79 -2.60 -6.86
N GLU A 348 23.67 -1.92 -7.14
CA GLU A 348 22.32 -2.49 -7.26
C GLU A 348 21.94 -2.82 -8.71
N MET A 349 22.82 -2.61 -9.70
CA MET A 349 22.54 -2.89 -11.11
C MET A 349 22.12 -4.34 -11.40
N ASP A 350 22.55 -5.29 -10.58
CA ASP A 350 22.12 -6.68 -10.71
C ASP A 350 20.62 -6.87 -10.43
N TYR A 351 19.98 -5.98 -9.64
CA TYR A 351 18.53 -6.00 -9.41
C TYR A 351 17.77 -5.50 -10.65
N ILE A 352 18.28 -4.47 -11.35
CA ILE A 352 17.67 -4.01 -12.60
C ILE A 352 17.64 -5.16 -13.61
N ARG A 353 18.76 -5.88 -13.79
CA ARG A 353 18.80 -7.04 -14.70
C ARG A 353 17.81 -8.13 -14.32
N GLN A 354 17.67 -8.42 -13.02
CA GLN A 354 16.68 -9.40 -12.55
C GLN A 354 15.24 -8.95 -12.83
N ILE A 355 14.94 -7.65 -12.68
CA ILE A 355 13.63 -7.08 -13.00
C ILE A 355 13.37 -7.19 -14.51
N GLU A 356 14.34 -6.81 -15.34
CA GLU A 356 14.25 -6.92 -16.81
C GLU A 356 14.03 -8.38 -17.25
N ASP A 357 14.81 -9.33 -16.70
CA ASP A 357 14.69 -10.75 -17.02
C ASP A 357 13.34 -11.34 -16.60
N ALA A 358 12.80 -10.90 -15.45
CA ALA A 358 11.51 -11.37 -14.96
C ALA A 358 10.31 -10.80 -15.72
N ASN A 359 10.41 -9.54 -16.13
CA ASN A 359 9.33 -8.84 -16.85
C ASN A 359 9.41 -9.02 -18.37
N GLY A 360 10.53 -9.53 -18.90
CA GLY A 360 10.75 -9.68 -20.33
C GLY A 360 10.90 -8.35 -21.09
N ARG A 361 11.14 -7.24 -20.37
CA ARG A 361 11.26 -5.88 -20.93
C ARG A 361 12.57 -5.26 -20.49
N LYS A 362 13.14 -4.40 -21.34
CA LYS A 362 14.34 -3.64 -21.06
C LYS A 362 13.99 -2.25 -20.56
N MET A 363 14.70 -1.78 -19.54
CA MET A 363 14.64 -0.39 -19.09
C MET A 363 15.65 0.46 -19.84
N SER A 364 15.27 1.68 -20.16
CA SER A 364 16.17 2.65 -20.77
C SER A 364 17.00 3.38 -19.71
N ALA A 365 18.30 3.55 -19.97
CA ALA A 365 19.15 4.35 -19.10
C ALA A 365 18.79 5.84 -19.26
N LEU A 366 18.46 6.52 -18.16
CA LEU A 366 18.15 7.94 -18.13
C LEU A 366 19.28 8.68 -17.42
N ARG A 367 19.89 9.63 -18.10
CA ARG A 367 20.90 10.50 -17.47
C ARG A 367 20.25 11.47 -16.49
N PRO A 368 20.91 11.81 -15.37
CA PRO A 368 20.48 12.93 -14.55
C PRO A 368 20.33 14.22 -15.37
N PRO A 369 19.29 15.02 -15.13
CA PRO A 369 19.10 16.29 -15.81
C PRO A 369 20.30 17.23 -15.62
N HIS A 370 20.73 17.91 -16.67
CA HIS A 370 21.76 18.93 -16.54
C HIS A 370 21.23 20.20 -15.87
N ARG A 371 22.09 20.91 -15.15
CA ARG A 371 21.72 22.16 -14.47
C ARG A 371 20.99 23.15 -15.39
N LYS A 372 21.38 23.24 -16.65
CA LYS A 372 20.69 24.10 -17.63
C LYS A 372 19.25 23.68 -17.89
N GLU A 373 18.99 22.38 -17.99
CA GLU A 373 17.64 21.84 -18.22
C GLU A 373 16.75 22.13 -16.99
N VAL A 374 17.30 21.96 -15.79
CA VAL A 374 16.60 22.27 -14.54
C VAL A 374 16.26 23.76 -14.44
N LEU A 375 17.22 24.64 -14.72
CA LEU A 375 17.00 26.09 -14.69
C LEU A 375 15.94 26.49 -15.72
N GLN A 376 16.03 25.96 -16.94
CA GLN A 376 15.03 26.24 -17.98
C GLN A 376 13.64 25.78 -17.58
N ALA A 377 13.51 24.57 -17.02
CA ALA A 377 12.21 24.04 -16.56
C ALA A 377 11.62 24.90 -15.43
N ARG A 378 12.46 25.38 -14.50
CA ARG A 378 12.02 26.31 -13.44
C ARG A 378 11.60 27.68 -13.98
N GLU A 379 12.32 28.20 -14.96
CA GLU A 379 11.93 29.46 -15.65
C GLU A 379 10.58 29.31 -16.35
N ASP A 380 10.36 28.17 -17.01
CA ASP A 380 9.12 27.90 -17.73
C ASP A 380 7.95 27.68 -16.76
N ASP A 381 8.15 27.01 -15.63
CA ASP A 381 7.17 26.89 -14.54
C ASP A 381 6.75 28.25 -13.95
N ILE A 382 7.72 29.17 -13.78
CA ILE A 382 7.45 30.52 -13.32
C ILE A 382 6.57 31.26 -14.32
N LYS A 383 6.89 31.18 -15.62
CA LYS A 383 6.10 31.82 -16.69
C LYS A 383 4.68 31.29 -16.71
N GLU A 384 4.50 29.94 -16.64
CA GLU A 384 3.19 29.32 -16.59
C GLU A 384 2.38 29.75 -15.36
N LYS A 385 3.01 29.83 -14.19
CA LYS A 385 2.36 30.33 -12.97
C LYS A 385 1.91 31.77 -13.12
N VAL A 386 2.76 32.63 -13.69
CA VAL A 386 2.41 34.04 -13.94
C VAL A 386 1.23 34.13 -14.91
N GLU A 387 1.23 33.37 -16.01
CA GLU A 387 0.11 33.33 -16.97
C GLU A 387 -1.19 32.89 -16.28
N ASN A 388 -1.13 31.86 -15.45
CA ASN A 388 -2.27 31.37 -14.66
C ASN A 388 -2.78 32.42 -13.66
N TRP A 389 -1.90 33.25 -13.07
CA TRP A 389 -2.31 34.34 -12.19
C TRP A 389 -2.92 35.51 -12.98
N MET A 390 -2.35 35.84 -14.13
CA MET A 390 -2.86 36.88 -14.99
C MET A 390 -4.25 36.57 -15.56
N SER A 391 -4.59 35.29 -15.70
CA SER A 391 -5.92 34.85 -16.14
C SER A 391 -7.03 35.10 -15.10
N LYS A 392 -6.66 35.35 -13.84
CA LYS A 392 -7.60 35.59 -12.74
C LYS A 392 -7.85 37.08 -12.56
N GLU A 393 -9.10 37.47 -12.30
CA GLU A 393 -9.43 38.84 -11.95
C GLU A 393 -8.73 39.25 -10.63
N SER A 394 -7.98 40.35 -10.68
CA SER A 394 -7.32 40.90 -9.51
C SER A 394 -8.27 41.83 -8.75
N GLU A 395 -8.21 41.77 -7.40
CA GLU A 395 -8.96 42.67 -6.54
C GLU A 395 -8.59 44.13 -6.79
N SER A 396 -9.57 45.04 -6.78
CA SER A 396 -9.40 46.48 -6.99
C SER A 396 -8.36 47.11 -6.05
N ARG A 397 -8.26 46.58 -4.79
CA ARG A 397 -7.25 47.00 -3.81
C ARG A 397 -5.83 46.70 -4.29
N LEU A 398 -5.60 45.51 -4.83
CA LEU A 398 -4.28 45.11 -5.33
C LEU A 398 -3.89 45.90 -6.56
N LYS A 399 -4.82 46.20 -7.48
CA LYS A 399 -4.58 47.03 -8.62
C LYS A 399 -4.14 48.45 -8.23
N ARG A 400 -4.76 49.03 -7.16
CA ARG A 400 -4.34 50.35 -6.64
C ARG A 400 -2.90 50.32 -6.13
N ILE A 401 -2.58 49.30 -5.28
CA ILE A 401 -1.22 49.16 -4.74
C ILE A 401 -0.21 48.95 -5.86
N SER A 402 -0.54 48.13 -6.85
CA SER A 402 0.33 47.94 -8.03
C SER A 402 0.61 49.26 -8.77
N THR A 403 -0.42 50.11 -8.94
CA THR A 403 -0.25 51.43 -9.59
C THR A 403 0.67 52.35 -8.75
N GLU A 404 0.51 52.35 -7.43
CA GLU A 404 1.37 53.12 -6.52
C GLU A 404 2.84 52.63 -6.65
N LEU A 405 3.09 51.32 -6.61
CA LEU A 405 4.44 50.73 -6.73
C LEU A 405 5.07 51.00 -8.09
N LEU A 406 4.31 50.89 -9.18
CA LEU A 406 4.82 51.19 -10.55
C LEU A 406 5.16 52.67 -10.77
N ASN A 407 4.61 53.59 -9.96
CA ASN A 407 4.99 55.00 -9.99
C ASN A 407 6.28 55.28 -9.19
N GLU A 408 6.67 54.43 -8.24
CA GLU A 408 7.84 54.61 -7.40
C GLU A 408 9.06 53.83 -7.87
N TYR A 409 8.86 52.66 -8.49
CA TYR A 409 9.93 51.73 -8.88
C TYR A 409 9.92 51.44 -10.39
N ASN A 410 11.07 51.03 -10.89
CA ASN A 410 11.18 50.55 -12.27
C ASN A 410 10.41 49.24 -12.44
N ASP A 411 9.65 49.09 -13.50
CA ASP A 411 8.77 47.95 -13.78
C ASP A 411 9.55 46.62 -13.74
N VAL A 412 10.73 46.59 -14.39
CA VAL A 412 11.57 45.39 -14.48
C VAL A 412 12.14 45.03 -13.11
N ASP A 413 12.62 46.00 -12.36
CA ASP A 413 13.20 45.77 -11.03
C ASP A 413 12.14 45.32 -10.03
N LEU A 414 10.92 45.89 -10.07
CA LEU A 414 9.80 45.49 -9.26
C LEU A 414 9.35 44.06 -9.55
N VAL A 415 9.20 43.69 -10.84
CA VAL A 415 8.84 42.34 -11.24
C VAL A 415 9.94 41.35 -10.86
N ALA A 416 11.23 41.73 -11.08
CA ALA A 416 12.37 40.88 -10.71
C ALA A 416 12.40 40.60 -9.18
N ALA A 417 12.17 41.63 -8.35
CA ALA A 417 12.12 41.45 -6.89
C ALA A 417 10.98 40.51 -6.44
N LEU A 418 9.78 40.63 -7.07
CA LEU A 418 8.64 39.73 -6.80
C LEU A 418 8.92 38.29 -7.25
N LEU A 419 9.58 38.12 -8.40
CA LEU A 419 9.97 36.80 -8.90
C LEU A 419 11.09 36.20 -8.05
N GLN A 420 12.02 37.00 -7.54
CA GLN A 420 13.10 36.54 -6.66
C GLN A 420 12.55 35.93 -5.36
N GLU A 421 11.56 36.55 -4.75
CA GLU A 421 10.89 36.01 -3.56
C GLU A 421 10.24 34.63 -3.84
N LEU A 422 9.75 34.42 -5.06
CA LEU A 422 9.17 33.14 -5.49
C LEU A 422 10.24 32.06 -5.73
N VAL A 423 11.44 32.45 -6.14
CA VAL A 423 12.56 31.54 -6.43
C VAL A 423 13.32 31.19 -5.15
N GLU A 424 13.63 32.18 -4.31
CA GLU A 424 14.44 31.99 -3.09
C GLU A 424 13.75 31.08 -2.06
N ALA A 425 12.43 31.04 -2.02
CA ALA A 425 11.68 30.11 -1.18
C ALA A 425 12.02 28.63 -1.43
N ASN A 426 12.60 28.28 -2.59
CA ASN A 426 12.85 26.90 -3.00
C ASN A 426 14.33 26.46 -2.96
N ASP A 427 15.31 27.36 -3.00
CA ASP A 427 16.72 27.00 -3.24
C ASP A 427 17.61 26.91 -1.99
N GLU A 428 17.30 27.57 -0.87
CA GLU A 428 18.23 27.70 0.26
C GLU A 428 18.28 26.53 1.24
N VAL A 429 17.41 25.53 1.11
CA VAL A 429 17.38 24.44 2.09
C VAL A 429 18.27 23.29 1.62
N GLU A 430 19.48 23.21 2.22
CA GLU A 430 20.33 22.04 2.06
C GLU A 430 19.72 20.86 2.86
N VAL A 431 19.25 19.83 2.14
CA VAL A 431 18.61 18.67 2.74
C VAL A 431 19.54 17.47 2.66
N GLN A 432 19.85 16.90 3.80
CA GLN A 432 20.59 15.63 3.88
C GLN A 432 19.68 14.52 4.40
N LEU A 433 19.41 13.53 3.56
CA LEU A 433 18.73 12.32 3.97
C LEU A 433 19.68 11.37 4.68
N THR A 434 19.18 10.59 5.62
CA THR A 434 19.98 9.53 6.25
C THR A 434 20.47 8.53 5.21
N PHE A 435 21.76 8.20 5.27
CA PHE A 435 22.36 7.21 4.40
C PHE A 435 21.71 5.83 4.62
N GLU A 436 21.10 5.27 3.59
CA GLU A 436 20.65 3.87 3.58
C GLU A 436 21.64 3.00 2.80
N LYS A 437 21.96 1.86 3.39
CA LYS A 437 22.84 0.90 2.71
C LYS A 437 22.13 0.35 1.47
N PRO A 438 22.78 0.39 0.29
CA PRO A 438 22.27 -0.28 -0.89
C PRO A 438 22.01 -1.77 -0.64
N LEU A 439 21.11 -2.36 -1.42
CA LEU A 439 20.85 -3.80 -1.35
C LEU A 439 22.13 -4.59 -1.63
N SER A 440 22.40 -5.61 -0.82
CA SER A 440 23.55 -6.48 -1.02
C SER A 440 23.43 -7.27 -2.31
N ARG A 441 24.54 -7.48 -3.03
CA ARG A 441 24.56 -8.32 -4.24
C ARG A 441 23.93 -9.68 -3.95
N LYS A 442 22.87 -10.05 -4.65
CA LYS A 442 22.36 -11.42 -4.66
C LYS A 442 23.36 -12.27 -5.45
N GLY A 443 24.09 -13.14 -4.77
CA GLY A 443 25.04 -14.04 -5.43
C GLY A 443 24.34 -14.86 -6.52
N ARG A 444 24.93 -14.92 -7.72
CA ARG A 444 24.58 -15.88 -8.75
C ARG A 444 24.81 -17.29 -8.17
N ASN A 445 23.72 -18.08 -8.05
CA ASN A 445 23.69 -19.45 -7.53
C ASN A 445 23.88 -19.59 -6.01
N GLY A 446 22.75 -19.69 -5.30
CA GLY A 446 22.68 -20.21 -3.94
C GLY A 446 23.06 -21.67 -3.83
N LYS A 447 24.35 -21.97 -3.70
CA LYS A 447 24.80 -23.12 -2.91
C LYS A 447 25.08 -22.58 -1.51
N PRO A 448 24.58 -23.20 -0.45
CA PRO A 448 24.96 -22.80 0.90
C PRO A 448 26.47 -23.00 1.04
N SER A 449 27.19 -21.91 1.25
CA SER A 449 28.60 -21.97 1.60
C SER A 449 28.72 -22.62 2.97
N GLY A 450 29.01 -23.91 2.97
CA GLY A 450 29.40 -24.62 4.18
C GLY A 450 30.55 -23.87 4.83
N SER A 451 30.33 -23.46 6.06
CA SER A 451 31.33 -22.90 6.95
C SER A 451 32.56 -23.81 6.97
N ARG A 452 33.59 -23.47 6.21
CA ARG A 452 34.92 -24.08 6.34
C ARG A 452 35.57 -23.47 7.57
N ASN A 453 35.40 -24.19 8.67
CA ASN A 453 36.19 -24.03 9.89
C ASN A 453 37.65 -24.33 9.55
N ARG A 454 38.45 -23.30 9.31
CA ARG A 454 39.92 -23.43 9.17
C ARG A 454 40.54 -23.53 10.58
N ASN A 455 40.53 -24.75 11.12
CA ASN A 455 41.44 -25.10 12.21
C ASN A 455 42.84 -25.16 11.68
N SER A 456 43.64 -24.14 11.91
CA SER A 456 45.09 -24.18 11.70
C SER A 456 45.71 -25.01 12.79
N LYS A 457 46.14 -26.21 12.42
CA LYS A 457 47.09 -27.03 13.18
C LYS A 457 48.44 -26.28 13.23
N ARG A 458 48.83 -25.86 14.41
CA ARG A 458 50.26 -25.65 14.75
C ARG A 458 50.67 -26.77 15.69
N GLY A 459 51.75 -27.44 15.29
CA GLY A 459 52.29 -28.65 15.87
C GLY A 459 52.95 -28.46 17.23
N ASN A 460 53.00 -29.58 17.86
CA ASN A 460 53.59 -29.94 19.15
C ASN A 460 55.11 -29.74 19.24
N PRO A 461 55.66 -29.75 20.48
CA PRO A 461 56.27 -31.02 20.87
C PRO A 461 55.92 -31.49 22.30
N LYS A 462 56.07 -32.81 22.41
CA LYS A 462 55.91 -33.68 23.55
C LYS A 462 56.68 -33.26 24.80
N PHE A 463 56.09 -33.50 25.98
CA PHE A 463 56.83 -34.05 27.13
C PHE A 463 55.89 -34.94 27.97
N ASP A 464 56.39 -36.15 28.22
CA ASP A 464 55.86 -37.19 29.12
C ASP A 464 55.95 -36.77 30.61
N SER A 465 54.97 -37.13 31.42
CA SER A 465 55.17 -37.96 32.61
C SER A 465 53.87 -38.11 33.45
N LYS A 466 53.49 -39.34 33.53
CA LYS A 466 52.97 -40.15 34.66
C LYS A 466 52.41 -39.43 35.90
N SER A 467 51.22 -39.79 36.28
CA SER A 467 50.84 -40.61 37.42
C SER A 467 49.71 -40.08 38.31
N LYS A 468 48.81 -40.99 38.53
CA LYS A 468 48.05 -41.33 39.78
C LYS A 468 46.90 -40.45 40.26
N ARG A 469 45.72 -41.10 40.16
CA ARG A 469 44.79 -41.48 41.21
C ARG A 469 44.38 -40.41 42.26
N SER A 470 43.10 -40.14 42.41
CA SER A 470 42.15 -40.69 43.41
C SER A 470 40.96 -39.76 43.51
N LYS A 471 39.80 -40.33 43.39
CA LYS A 471 38.71 -40.55 44.37
C LYS A 471 38.35 -39.37 45.26
N GLY A 472 37.05 -39.10 45.29
CA GLY A 472 36.35 -38.72 46.55
C GLY A 472 35.34 -37.57 46.31
N TYR A 473 34.10 -37.93 46.21
CA TYR A 473 33.00 -37.87 47.13
C TYR A 473 32.55 -36.47 47.62
N SER A 474 31.31 -36.25 47.35
CA SER A 474 30.20 -35.92 48.27
C SER A 474 29.96 -34.41 48.59
N SER A 475 28.84 -33.98 48.21
CA SER A 475 27.62 -33.77 48.98
C SER A 475 27.46 -32.45 49.75
N LYS A 476 26.28 -31.89 49.46
CA LYS A 476 25.33 -31.31 50.42
C LYS A 476 25.40 -29.82 50.77
N LYS A 477 24.22 -29.28 50.56
CA LYS A 477 23.33 -28.53 51.46
C LYS A 477 23.41 -26.99 51.44
N LYS A 478 22.28 -26.45 50.95
CA LYS A 478 21.26 -25.66 51.69
C LYS A 478 21.77 -24.52 52.59
N SER A 479 21.27 -23.35 52.33
CA SER A 479 20.49 -22.62 53.33
C SER A 479 19.85 -21.35 52.77
N THR A 480 18.58 -21.35 52.88
CA THR A 480 17.59 -20.30 53.03
C THR A 480 18.00 -19.23 54.08
N LYS A 481 17.67 -17.98 53.84
CA LYS A 481 17.15 -17.08 54.90
C LYS A 481 16.22 -16.02 54.29
N LYS A 482 15.00 -16.12 54.75
CA LYS A 482 13.97 -15.08 54.88
C LYS A 482 14.39 -14.06 55.94
N PHE A 483 13.90 -12.83 55.87
CA PHE A 483 13.36 -12.00 56.95
C PHE A 483 12.76 -10.74 56.27
N ASP A 484 11.47 -10.59 56.26
CA ASP A 484 10.46 -10.04 57.14
C ASP A 484 10.55 -8.51 57.37
N ARG A 485 9.48 -7.88 56.84
CA ARG A 485 8.49 -7.01 57.49
C ARG A 485 8.94 -5.87 58.40
N LYS A 486 8.51 -4.65 58.07
CA LYS A 486 7.71 -3.85 59.01
C LYS A 486 7.01 -2.66 58.34
N GLU A 487 5.73 -2.63 58.59
CA GLU A 487 4.78 -1.53 58.47
C GLU A 487 5.10 -0.38 59.43
N LYS A 488 4.62 0.80 59.09
CA LYS A 488 3.84 1.78 59.92
C LYS A 488 3.65 3.04 59.10
N SER A 489 2.47 3.37 58.64
CA SER A 489 1.27 3.91 59.31
C SER A 489 1.41 5.41 59.67
N SER A 490 0.32 6.06 59.24
CA SER A 490 -0.38 7.23 59.76
C SER A 490 -0.07 8.53 58.98
N GLY A 491 -1.04 9.18 58.51
CA GLY A 491 -2.32 9.72 58.87
C GLY A 491 -2.32 11.11 58.31
N GLY A 492 -3.30 11.62 57.69
CA GLY A 492 -4.56 12.07 58.10
C GLY A 492 -4.91 13.35 57.36
N SER A 493 -6.15 13.35 57.03
CA SER A 493 -7.14 14.45 57.01
C SER A 493 -7.27 15.40 55.81
N ARG A 494 -8.45 15.26 55.27
CA ARG A 494 -9.32 16.22 54.55
C ARG A 494 -9.58 17.51 55.35
N PRO A 495 -10.41 18.50 54.94
CA PRO A 495 -11.00 18.83 53.61
C PRO A 495 -11.13 20.39 53.43
N MET A 496 -11.75 20.81 52.31
CA MET A 496 -12.86 21.79 52.19
C MET A 496 -12.74 22.79 51.05
N LYS A 497 -13.87 22.79 50.33
CA LYS A 497 -14.70 23.91 49.76
C LYS A 497 -13.98 24.89 48.80
N GLY A 498 -14.38 25.03 47.56
CA GLY A 498 -15.74 25.37 47.10
C GLY A 498 -15.85 26.82 46.68
N ARG A 499 -16.17 27.09 45.40
CA ARG A 499 -17.05 28.19 44.98
C ARG A 499 -17.17 28.26 43.46
N THR A 500 -18.36 28.07 43.03
CA THR A 500 -19.07 28.49 41.83
C THR A 500 -19.03 30.01 41.59
N PHE A 501 -19.11 30.40 40.29
CA PHE A 501 -19.95 31.50 39.71
C PHE A 501 -19.55 31.54 38.23
N ALA A 502 -20.37 31.17 37.29
CA ALA A 502 -21.61 31.77 36.75
C ALA A 502 -21.35 33.00 35.87
N ASP A 503 -21.77 32.82 34.61
CA ASP A 503 -22.38 33.75 33.67
C ASP A 503 -21.71 35.10 33.34
N HIS A 504 -21.51 35.31 32.02
CA HIS A 504 -22.25 36.32 31.24
C HIS A 504 -21.88 36.27 29.75
N GLN A 505 -22.88 35.98 28.94
CA GLN A 505 -23.36 36.57 27.72
C GLN A 505 -22.62 37.84 27.22
N LYS A 506 -22.11 37.78 26.00
CA LYS A 506 -22.69 38.49 24.84
C LYS A 506 -22.11 37.92 23.57
#